data_db21f6251333c5c5264a08764058eb24
#
_entry.id   db21f6251333c5c5264a08764058eb24
#
_cell.length_a   1.000
_cell.length_b   1.000
_cell.length_c   1.000
_cell.angle_alpha   90.00
_cell.angle_beta   90.00
_cell.angle_gamma   90.00
#
_symmetry.space_group_name_H-M   'P 1'
#
loop_
_entity.id
_entity.type
_entity.pdbx_description
1 polymer ?
#
loop_
_entity_poly.entity_id
_entity_poly.type
_entity_poly.pdbx_seq_one_letter_code
_entity_poly.pdbx_strand_id
1 'polypeptide(L)' 'MHGLMMDMPLRIASLIEHADRFHGDTEIVSRLVEGGIHRYTYSDAHRRARQLANALTALGVDMHDRIGTLAWNGFR' A
#
# COMPACT_ATOMS: atom_id res chain seq x y z
N MET A 1 18.68 -26.34 13.12
CA MET A 1 18.43 -26.25 11.70
C MET A 1 16.97 -25.83 11.48
N HIS A 2 16.74 -24.78 10.70
CA HIS A 2 15.39 -24.25 10.48
C HIS A 2 14.65 -24.92 9.31
N GLY A 3 15.19 -25.99 8.75
CA GLY A 3 14.66 -26.66 7.58
C GLY A 3 14.88 -25.82 6.32
N LEU A 4 14.02 -25.99 5.32
CA LEU A 4 14.09 -25.28 4.03
C LEU A 4 13.10 -24.11 3.96
N MET A 5 12.61 -23.65 5.10
CA MET A 5 11.64 -22.55 5.17
C MET A 5 12.36 -21.21 5.26
N MET A 6 11.75 -20.17 4.69
CA MET A 6 12.27 -18.80 4.81
C MET A 6 12.17 -18.34 6.27
N ASP A 7 13.24 -17.70 6.74
CA ASP A 7 13.27 -17.10 8.07
C ASP A 7 12.90 -15.61 7.95
N MET A 8 11.64 -15.34 7.58
CA MET A 8 11.11 -13.99 7.51
C MET A 8 9.59 -14.02 7.72
N PRO A 9 9.03 -12.96 8.32
CA PRO A 9 7.59 -12.86 8.51
C PRO A 9 6.84 -12.78 7.17
N LEU A 10 5.70 -13.46 7.11
CA LEU A 10 4.78 -13.32 5.97
C LEU A 10 3.82 -12.15 6.24
N ARG A 11 4.18 -10.97 5.74
CA ARG A 11 3.39 -9.75 5.92
C ARG A 11 2.99 -9.19 4.57
N ILE A 12 1.75 -8.69 4.48
CA ILE A 12 1.24 -8.07 3.25
C ILE A 12 2.05 -6.81 2.90
N ALA A 13 2.52 -6.07 3.89
CA ALA A 13 3.35 -4.89 3.67
C ALA A 13 4.60 -5.18 2.81
N SER A 14 5.12 -6.41 2.86
CA SER A 14 6.28 -6.77 2.04
C SER A 14 5.99 -6.74 0.54
N LEU A 15 4.72 -6.86 0.13
CA LEU A 15 4.33 -6.82 -1.28
C LEU A 15 4.52 -5.42 -1.86
N ILE A 16 4.06 -4.38 -1.16
CA ILE A 16 4.24 -3.01 -1.65
C ILE A 16 5.68 -2.55 -1.52
N GLU A 17 6.40 -3.01 -0.51
CA GLU A 17 7.83 -2.76 -0.39
C GLU A 17 8.60 -3.34 -1.57
N HIS A 18 8.27 -4.57 -1.98
CA HIS A 18 8.86 -5.20 -3.16
C HIS A 18 8.54 -4.42 -4.44
N ALA A 19 7.28 -4.02 -4.62
CA ALA A 19 6.85 -3.27 -5.79
C ALA A 19 7.60 -1.94 -5.90
N ASP A 20 7.77 -1.22 -4.81
CA ASP A 20 8.51 0.04 -4.79
C ASP A 20 9.99 -0.19 -5.11
N ARG A 21 10.60 -1.19 -4.49
CA ARG A 21 12.04 -1.44 -4.61
C ARG A 21 12.46 -1.91 -6.01
N PHE A 22 11.69 -2.80 -6.62
CA PHE A 22 12.06 -3.44 -7.89
C PHE A 22 11.26 -2.94 -9.09
N HIS A 23 10.12 -2.29 -8.86
CA HIS A 23 9.21 -1.82 -9.90
C HIS A 23 8.70 -0.40 -9.61
N GLY A 24 9.51 0.41 -8.91
CA GLY A 24 9.13 1.73 -8.46
C GLY A 24 8.67 2.66 -9.57
N ASP A 25 9.21 2.53 -10.77
CA ASP A 25 8.87 3.37 -11.92
C ASP A 25 7.70 2.83 -12.75
N THR A 26 7.18 1.65 -12.41
CA THR A 26 6.04 1.08 -13.12
C THR A 26 4.78 1.86 -12.76
N GLU A 27 4.03 2.26 -13.80
CA GLU A 27 2.79 3.03 -13.62
C GLU A 27 1.63 2.17 -13.15
N ILE A 28 0.82 2.77 -12.28
CA ILE A 28 -0.52 2.31 -11.94
C ILE A 28 -1.49 3.27 -12.60
N VAL A 29 -2.35 2.73 -13.47
CA VAL A 29 -3.30 3.53 -14.24
C VAL A 29 -4.70 3.27 -13.72
N SER A 30 -5.41 4.32 -13.34
CA SER A 30 -6.77 4.23 -12.80
C SER A 30 -7.70 5.15 -13.56
N ARG A 31 -8.87 4.63 -13.94
CA ARG A 31 -9.94 5.46 -14.46
C ARG A 31 -10.69 6.12 -13.31
N LEU A 32 -10.86 7.43 -13.40
CA LEU A 32 -11.56 8.18 -12.36
C LEU A 32 -13.07 8.04 -12.49
N VAL A 33 -13.79 8.05 -11.38
CA VAL A 33 -15.24 8.01 -11.34
C VAL A 33 -15.82 9.27 -12.01
N GLU A 34 -15.21 10.42 -11.79
CA GLU A 34 -15.59 11.71 -12.36
C GLU A 34 -15.13 11.90 -13.81
N GLY A 35 -14.49 10.90 -14.40
CA GLY A 35 -13.93 10.96 -15.74
C GLY A 35 -12.45 11.28 -15.75
N GLY A 36 -11.78 10.88 -16.83
CA GLY A 36 -10.34 11.03 -16.93
C GLY A 36 -9.57 9.81 -16.41
N ILE A 37 -8.25 9.91 -16.50
CA ILE A 37 -7.34 8.84 -16.13
C ILE A 37 -6.30 9.41 -15.16
N HIS A 38 -6.07 8.70 -14.06
CA HIS A 38 -5.01 9.01 -13.11
C HIS A 38 -3.85 8.04 -13.32
N ARG A 39 -2.64 8.58 -13.33
CA ARG A 39 -1.40 7.80 -13.44
C ARG A 39 -0.45 8.16 -12.32
N TYR A 40 0.09 7.16 -11.66
CA TYR A 40 1.19 7.33 -10.72
C TYR A 40 1.97 6.02 -10.63
N THR A 41 3.12 6.03 -9.97
CA THR A 41 4.01 4.87 -9.90
C THR A 41 3.81 4.09 -8.61
N TYR A 42 4.41 2.89 -8.53
CA TYR A 42 4.44 2.13 -7.28
C TYR A 42 5.20 2.87 -6.18
N SER A 43 6.23 3.63 -6.51
CA SER A 43 6.91 4.49 -5.54
C SER A 43 5.96 5.53 -4.95
N ASP A 44 5.14 6.16 -5.79
CA ASP A 44 4.12 7.10 -5.34
C ASP A 44 3.09 6.42 -4.44
N ALA A 45 2.62 5.24 -4.83
CA ALA A 45 1.64 4.48 -4.05
C ALA A 45 2.20 4.11 -2.67
N HIS A 46 3.45 3.65 -2.61
CA HIS A 46 4.09 3.29 -1.35
C HIS A 46 4.28 4.50 -0.44
N ARG A 47 4.69 5.63 -1.02
CA ARG A 47 4.80 6.89 -0.26
C ARG A 47 3.46 7.29 0.35
N ARG A 48 2.39 7.23 -0.43
CA ARG A 48 1.04 7.54 0.05
C ARG A 48 0.57 6.58 1.13
N ALA A 49 0.87 5.29 0.98
CA ALA A 49 0.55 4.29 1.99
C ALA A 49 1.23 4.60 3.32
N ARG A 50 2.50 5.02 3.29
CA ARG A 50 3.23 5.43 4.50
C ARG A 50 2.65 6.70 5.12
N GLN A 51 2.25 7.66 4.29
CA GLN A 51 1.58 8.87 4.77
C GLN A 51 0.27 8.54 5.48
N LEU A 52 -0.51 7.63 4.91
CA LEU A 52 -1.76 7.17 5.53
C LEU A 52 -1.49 6.45 6.85
N ALA A 53 -0.47 5.61 6.90
CA ALA A 53 -0.09 4.91 8.13
C ALA A 53 0.27 5.91 9.25
N ASN A 54 1.01 6.95 8.92
CA ASN A 54 1.35 8.01 9.88
C ASN A 54 0.10 8.78 10.33
N ALA A 55 -0.81 9.07 9.42
CA ALA A 55 -2.07 9.76 9.74
C ALA A 55 -2.94 8.92 10.68
N LEU A 56 -3.04 7.61 10.43
CA LEU A 56 -3.80 6.69 11.29
C LEU A 56 -3.19 6.62 12.69
N THR A 57 -1.87 6.59 12.79
CA THR A 57 -1.18 6.63 14.08
C THR A 57 -1.49 7.92 14.84
N ALA A 58 -1.48 9.06 14.14
CA ALA A 58 -1.81 10.35 14.73
C ALA A 58 -3.26 10.44 15.21
N LEU A 59 -4.17 9.71 14.57
CA LEU A 59 -5.57 9.61 14.97
C LEU A 59 -5.80 8.66 16.16
N GLY A 60 -4.76 7.98 16.62
CA GLY A 60 -4.85 7.09 17.77
C GLY A 60 -5.22 5.65 17.44
N VAL A 61 -5.11 5.25 16.17
CA VAL A 61 -5.32 3.85 15.78
C VAL A 61 -4.18 3.00 16.34
N ASP A 62 -4.56 1.92 17.01
CA ASP A 62 -3.64 1.05 17.73
C ASP A 62 -3.76 -0.39 17.25
N MET A 63 -2.86 -1.25 17.74
CA MET A 63 -2.87 -2.66 17.40
C MET A 63 -4.22 -3.31 17.75
N HIS A 64 -4.69 -4.18 16.86
CA HIS A 64 -5.97 -4.88 16.95
C HIS A 64 -7.21 -3.99 16.73
N ASP A 65 -7.05 -2.71 16.48
CA ASP A 65 -8.16 -1.87 16.07
C ASP A 65 -8.71 -2.30 14.71
N ARG A 66 -10.00 -2.13 14.54
CA ARG A 66 -10.67 -2.46 13.27
C ARG A 66 -10.95 -1.20 12.50
N ILE A 67 -10.54 -1.19 11.23
CA ILE A 67 -10.74 -0.06 10.32
C ILE A 67 -11.53 -0.56 9.13
N GLY A 68 -12.64 0.12 8.84
CA GLY A 68 -13.44 -0.14 7.66
C GLY A 68 -13.16 0.88 6.58
N THR A 69 -13.28 0.46 5.33
CA THR A 69 -13.21 1.37 4.19
C THR A 69 -14.45 1.23 3.33
N LEU A 70 -14.95 2.37 2.86
CA LEU A 70 -16.03 2.44 1.90
C LEU A 70 -15.60 3.40 0.80
N ALA A 71 -15.23 2.86 -0.34
CA ALA A 71 -14.66 3.67 -1.43
C ALA A 71 -14.90 3.01 -2.78
N TRP A 72 -14.88 3.82 -3.83
CA TRP A 72 -14.82 3.30 -5.18
C TRP A 72 -13.44 2.70 -5.43
N ASN A 73 -13.38 1.74 -6.35
CA ASN A 73 -12.14 1.10 -6.75
C ASN A 73 -11.33 2.07 -7.62
N GLY A 74 -10.30 2.67 -7.06
CA GLY A 74 -9.48 3.67 -7.74
C GLY A 74 -8.20 3.95 -6.96
N PHE A 75 -7.53 5.05 -7.32
CA PHE A 75 -6.25 5.42 -6.72
C PHE A 75 -6.35 6.05 -5.33
N ARG A 76 -7.51 6.56 -4.96
CA ARG A 76 -7.73 7.25 -3.67
C ARG A 76 -7.74 6.31 -2.49
#